data_b62d00b1132bc7f5d02d025b5ff65dd7
#
_entry.id   b62d00b1132bc7f5d02d025b5ff65dd7
#
_cell.length_a   1.000
_cell.length_b   1.000
_cell.length_c   1.000
_cell.angle_alpha   90.00
_cell.angle_beta   90.00
_cell.angle_gamma   90.00
#
_symmetry.space_group_name_H-M   'P 1'
#
loop_
_entity.id
_entity.type
_entity.pdbx_description
1 polymer ?
#
loop_
_entity_poly.entity_id
_entity_poly.type
_entity_poly.pdbx_seq_one_letter_code
_entity_poly.pdbx_strand_id
1 'polypeptide(L)'
;MTYLQLATYGYFLYAFAPSVTLLRDDEHTSRAISGLHGTGLAVGAMLTAVIAPRLIRRFGRARMIWVALGLLSLGAIIFVSCTIVPVTIAGALVAGFGGTLTINIAVPILTAHHRGAAGGAAVTQANGLGSACGILAPVLVGGAVWVGIGWRAGVLVTVVFAAVVAVIFARRVHPDEIPAAPAQPHPNGGRLSREYWRACFVLVMTNAIEFSMTIWSSDVLNHHDGLSKGAAATGVTAIVTGMTIGRLSSARLTLRYSTDTLLLFAYGVTLVGFGVFWISTNPVVAFAGLFIAGLGISLQFPLAITRAVGFSDGRPDLATAYAALGGGFAVGAAPFGLGALADHVGSHTAMTVVPLFVLLAAAGVATTRRPPSAVSVAVGPPLPIGIGDVPI
;
A
#
# COMPACT_ATOMS: atom_id res chain seq x y z
N MET A 1 16.53 -6.71 -9.83
CA MET A 1 16.33 -7.35 -8.52
C MET A 1 15.28 -6.60 -7.71
N THR A 2 15.50 -5.37 -7.26
CA THR A 2 14.59 -4.59 -6.40
C THR A 2 13.16 -4.47 -6.93
N TYR A 3 12.97 -4.35 -8.24
CA TYR A 3 11.65 -4.38 -8.90
C TYR A 3 10.87 -5.65 -8.59
N LEU A 4 11.50 -6.82 -8.72
CA LEU A 4 10.86 -8.11 -8.47
C LEU A 4 10.58 -8.35 -6.99
N GLN A 5 11.43 -7.83 -6.10
CA GLN A 5 11.17 -7.91 -4.65
C GLN A 5 9.96 -7.06 -4.25
N LEU A 6 9.83 -5.84 -4.79
CA LEU A 6 8.64 -5.01 -4.62
C LEU A 6 7.41 -5.66 -5.24
N ALA A 7 7.56 -6.33 -6.39
CA ALA A 7 6.49 -7.08 -7.02
C ALA A 7 6.04 -8.28 -6.17
N THR A 8 6.96 -8.97 -5.50
CA THR A 8 6.64 -10.07 -4.57
C THR A 8 5.81 -9.55 -3.38
N TYR A 9 6.17 -8.40 -2.82
CA TYR A 9 5.36 -7.81 -1.76
C TYR A 9 4.01 -7.32 -2.25
N GLY A 10 3.96 -6.69 -3.44
CA GLY A 10 2.70 -6.28 -4.07
C GLY A 10 1.76 -7.47 -4.29
N TYR A 11 2.29 -8.58 -4.78
CA TYR A 11 1.52 -9.83 -4.89
C TYR A 11 0.96 -10.28 -3.55
N PHE A 12 1.81 -10.39 -2.51
CA PHE A 12 1.37 -10.79 -1.17
C PHE A 12 0.26 -9.89 -0.63
N LEU A 13 0.41 -8.57 -0.73
CA LEU A 13 -0.56 -7.61 -0.19
C LEU A 13 -1.97 -7.82 -0.76
N TYR A 14 -2.06 -8.05 -2.07
CA TYR A 14 -3.36 -8.26 -2.73
C TYR A 14 -3.84 -9.73 -2.71
N ALA A 15 -2.95 -10.70 -2.44
CA ALA A 15 -3.36 -12.06 -2.08
C ALA A 15 -3.93 -12.12 -0.66
N PHE A 16 -3.33 -11.37 0.27
CA PHE A 16 -3.72 -11.32 1.67
C PHE A 16 -5.17 -10.86 1.86
N ALA A 17 -5.58 -9.80 1.17
CA ALA A 17 -6.89 -9.19 1.37
C ALA A 17 -8.07 -10.17 1.23
N PRO A 18 -8.25 -10.88 0.10
CA PRO A 18 -9.32 -11.88 -0.02
C PRO A 18 -9.09 -13.12 0.85
N SER A 19 -7.83 -13.43 1.19
CA SER A 19 -7.51 -14.58 2.03
C SER A 19 -7.93 -14.41 3.49
N VAL A 20 -8.01 -13.17 3.98
CA VAL A 20 -8.49 -12.87 5.35
C VAL A 20 -9.94 -13.33 5.53
N THR A 21 -10.79 -13.12 4.54
CA THR A 21 -12.19 -13.55 4.59
C THR A 21 -12.33 -15.07 4.46
N LEU A 22 -11.49 -15.70 3.64
CA LEU A 22 -11.46 -17.16 3.48
C LEU A 22 -10.90 -17.86 4.73
N LEU A 23 -9.86 -17.30 5.35
CA LEU A 23 -9.28 -17.78 6.59
C LEU A 23 -10.30 -17.70 7.75
N ARG A 24 -11.10 -16.62 7.84
CA ARG A 24 -12.17 -16.48 8.83
C ARG A 24 -13.10 -17.70 8.82
N ASP A 25 -13.48 -18.15 7.63
CA ASP A 25 -14.38 -19.28 7.49
C ASP A 25 -13.71 -20.57 7.98
N ASP A 26 -12.41 -20.75 7.75
CA ASP A 26 -11.64 -21.90 8.22
C ASP A 26 -11.39 -21.84 9.75
N GLU A 27 -11.21 -20.64 10.31
CA GLU A 27 -11.01 -20.42 11.74
C GLU A 27 -12.34 -20.39 12.54
N HIS A 28 -13.48 -20.36 11.85
CA HIS A 28 -14.83 -20.20 12.44
C HIS A 28 -14.92 -19.00 13.40
N THR A 29 -14.32 -17.87 13.00
CA THR A 29 -14.23 -16.67 13.83
C THR A 29 -15.17 -15.56 13.36
N SER A 30 -15.30 -14.50 14.18
CA SER A 30 -16.05 -13.31 13.83
C SER A 30 -15.30 -12.45 12.80
N ARG A 31 -16.00 -11.52 12.15
CA ARG A 31 -15.41 -10.54 11.23
C ARG A 31 -14.43 -9.61 11.95
N ALA A 32 -14.72 -9.27 13.20
CA ALA A 32 -13.80 -8.49 14.04
C ALA A 32 -12.46 -9.20 14.22
N ILE A 33 -12.46 -10.48 14.60
CA ILE A 33 -11.23 -11.27 14.77
C ILE A 33 -10.50 -11.40 13.43
N SER A 34 -11.22 -11.64 12.34
CA SER A 34 -10.65 -11.67 10.99
C SER A 34 -9.94 -10.35 10.65
N GLY A 35 -10.54 -9.20 10.97
CA GLY A 35 -9.95 -7.87 10.79
C GLY A 35 -8.64 -7.66 11.55
N LEU A 36 -8.40 -8.38 12.67
CA LEU A 36 -7.13 -8.31 13.43
C LEU A 36 -5.93 -8.81 12.63
N HIS A 37 -6.12 -9.61 11.58
CA HIS A 37 -5.02 -9.98 10.68
C HIS A 37 -4.49 -8.74 9.93
N GLY A 38 -5.37 -7.84 9.49
CA GLY A 38 -4.99 -6.53 8.95
C GLY A 38 -4.26 -5.67 9.99
N THR A 39 -4.71 -5.71 11.26
CA THR A 39 -4.01 -5.04 12.37
C THR A 39 -2.63 -5.64 12.59
N GLY A 40 -2.47 -6.97 12.57
CA GLY A 40 -1.18 -7.64 12.65
C GLY A 40 -0.22 -7.20 11.55
N LEU A 41 -0.69 -7.18 10.30
CA LEU A 41 0.07 -6.69 9.15
C LEU A 41 0.54 -5.24 9.36
N ALA A 42 -0.35 -4.36 9.81
CA ALA A 42 -0.07 -2.95 10.06
C ALA A 42 0.93 -2.74 11.20
N VAL A 43 0.79 -3.49 12.31
CA VAL A 43 1.75 -3.45 13.42
C VAL A 43 3.14 -3.87 12.95
N GLY A 44 3.24 -4.93 12.15
CA GLY A 44 4.50 -5.33 11.53
C GLY A 44 5.12 -4.23 10.68
N ALA A 45 4.32 -3.55 9.87
CA ALA A 45 4.75 -2.41 9.06
C ALA A 45 5.23 -1.23 9.93
N MET A 46 4.51 -0.88 10.99
CA MET A 46 4.90 0.21 11.91
C MET A 46 6.17 -0.12 12.70
N LEU A 47 6.34 -1.35 13.17
CA LEU A 47 7.57 -1.81 13.83
C LEU A 47 8.79 -1.66 12.92
N THR A 48 8.61 -1.86 11.63
CA THR A 48 9.69 -1.66 10.65
C THR A 48 10.19 -0.21 10.64
N ALA A 49 9.32 0.79 10.78
CA ALA A 49 9.73 2.19 10.82
C ALA A 49 10.72 2.50 11.96
N VAL A 50 10.56 1.81 13.09
CA VAL A 50 11.41 1.98 14.29
C VAL A 50 12.68 1.12 14.23
N ILE A 51 12.56 -0.11 13.76
CA ILE A 51 13.60 -1.13 13.86
C ILE A 51 14.52 -1.13 12.64
N ALA A 52 13.98 -0.94 11.43
CA ALA A 52 14.74 -1.04 10.19
C ALA A 52 15.98 -0.13 10.10
N PRO A 53 15.94 1.15 10.53
CA PRO A 53 17.14 1.99 10.48
C PRO A 53 18.31 1.44 11.30
N ARG A 54 18.03 0.81 12.45
CA ARG A 54 19.06 0.18 13.30
C ARG A 54 19.63 -1.09 12.66
N LEU A 55 18.74 -1.93 12.10
CA LEU A 55 19.13 -3.17 11.43
C LEU A 55 19.97 -2.88 10.17
N ILE A 56 19.51 -1.93 9.34
CA ILE A 56 20.20 -1.55 8.10
C ILE A 56 21.59 -0.99 8.39
N ARG A 57 21.73 -0.16 9.44
CA ARG A 57 23.07 0.35 9.86
C ARG A 57 24.00 -0.76 10.33
N ARG A 58 23.47 -1.76 11.05
CA ARG A 58 24.28 -2.84 11.63
C ARG A 58 24.68 -3.90 10.60
N PHE A 59 23.77 -4.28 9.72
CA PHE A 59 23.93 -5.44 8.83
C PHE A 59 24.09 -5.08 7.34
N GLY A 60 23.89 -3.81 6.99
CA GLY A 60 23.94 -3.32 5.62
C GLY A 60 22.68 -3.65 4.80
N ARG A 61 22.43 -2.84 3.76
CA ARG A 61 21.24 -2.97 2.89
C ARG A 61 21.24 -4.28 2.11
N ALA A 62 22.40 -4.70 1.62
CA ALA A 62 22.51 -5.90 0.78
C ALA A 62 22.09 -7.20 1.50
N ARG A 63 22.40 -7.33 2.79
CA ARG A 63 21.94 -8.46 3.61
C ARG A 63 20.48 -8.31 4.00
N MET A 64 20.10 -7.09 4.42
CA MET A 64 18.76 -6.84 4.94
C MET A 64 17.67 -6.98 3.88
N ILE A 65 17.97 -6.76 2.60
CA ILE A 65 16.98 -6.95 1.53
C ILE A 65 16.62 -8.44 1.34
N TRP A 66 17.57 -9.36 1.57
CA TRP A 66 17.31 -10.80 1.56
C TRP A 66 16.57 -11.25 2.82
N VAL A 67 16.93 -10.68 3.97
CA VAL A 67 16.22 -10.91 5.24
C VAL A 67 14.76 -10.44 5.11
N ALA A 68 14.52 -9.30 4.49
CA ALA A 68 13.17 -8.78 4.24
C ALA A 68 12.32 -9.75 3.41
N LEU A 69 12.89 -10.26 2.31
CA LEU A 69 12.22 -11.25 1.46
C LEU A 69 11.98 -12.58 2.18
N GLY A 70 12.96 -13.02 2.99
CA GLY A 70 12.82 -14.20 3.84
C GLY A 70 11.74 -14.05 4.92
N LEU A 71 11.65 -12.90 5.57
CA LEU A 71 10.59 -12.59 6.55
C LEU A 71 9.23 -12.51 5.92
N LEU A 72 9.10 -11.89 4.74
CA LEU A 72 7.85 -11.89 3.98
C LEU A 72 7.38 -13.33 3.68
N SER A 73 8.29 -14.18 3.20
CA SER A 73 8.00 -15.58 2.89
C SER A 73 7.64 -16.38 4.14
N LEU A 74 8.41 -16.19 5.23
CA LEU A 74 8.14 -16.83 6.52
C LEU A 74 6.77 -16.41 7.07
N GLY A 75 6.45 -15.12 7.03
CA GLY A 75 5.16 -14.60 7.45
C GLY A 75 4.01 -15.18 6.61
N ALA A 76 4.17 -15.29 5.30
CA ALA A 76 3.19 -15.91 4.43
C ALA A 76 3.00 -17.41 4.76
N ILE A 77 4.07 -18.15 5.03
CA ILE A 77 4.00 -19.56 5.43
C ILE A 77 3.27 -19.69 6.77
N ILE A 78 3.62 -18.89 7.77
CA ILE A 78 2.98 -18.93 9.09
C ILE A 78 1.48 -18.57 8.95
N PHE A 79 1.15 -17.55 8.15
CA PHE A 79 -0.23 -17.13 7.91
C PHE A 79 -1.13 -18.23 7.35
N VAL A 80 -0.58 -19.13 6.51
CA VAL A 80 -1.35 -20.22 5.90
C VAL A 80 -1.17 -21.57 6.60
N SER A 81 -0.33 -21.68 7.64
CA SER A 81 0.10 -22.97 8.19
C SER A 81 -0.97 -23.69 9.02
N CYS A 82 -1.89 -22.94 9.62
CA CYS A 82 -2.90 -23.49 10.54
C CYS A 82 -4.16 -22.60 10.58
N THR A 83 -5.07 -22.92 11.51
CA THR A 83 -6.30 -22.18 11.79
C THR A 83 -6.31 -21.64 13.22
N ILE A 84 -5.13 -21.46 13.82
CA ILE A 84 -4.99 -20.91 15.18
C ILE A 84 -4.79 -19.41 15.07
N VAL A 85 -5.80 -18.60 15.43
CA VAL A 85 -5.85 -17.15 15.29
C VAL A 85 -4.57 -16.41 15.75
N PRO A 86 -4.00 -16.65 16.94
CA PRO A 86 -2.77 -15.97 17.32
C PRO A 86 -1.58 -16.27 16.41
N VAL A 87 -1.51 -17.48 15.83
CA VAL A 87 -0.42 -17.88 14.93
C VAL A 87 -0.58 -17.21 13.58
N THR A 88 -1.80 -17.19 13.02
CA THR A 88 -2.09 -16.55 11.72
C THR A 88 -1.94 -15.03 11.79
N ILE A 89 -2.32 -14.38 12.91
CA ILE A 89 -2.04 -12.96 13.16
C ILE A 89 -0.53 -12.70 13.27
N ALA A 90 0.22 -13.56 13.96
CA ALA A 90 1.69 -13.45 14.03
C ALA A 90 2.32 -13.59 12.62
N GLY A 91 1.79 -14.50 11.79
CA GLY A 91 2.16 -14.63 10.38
C GLY A 91 1.95 -13.32 9.60
N ALA A 92 0.78 -12.70 9.73
CA ALA A 92 0.47 -11.41 9.14
C ALA A 92 1.43 -10.30 9.62
N LEU A 93 1.76 -10.27 10.92
CA LEU A 93 2.71 -9.31 11.49
C LEU A 93 4.12 -9.49 10.89
N VAL A 94 4.62 -10.71 10.84
CA VAL A 94 5.94 -11.02 10.27
C VAL A 94 5.98 -10.67 8.78
N ALA A 95 4.93 -10.97 8.03
CA ALA A 95 4.82 -10.61 6.61
C ALA A 95 4.77 -9.09 6.41
N GLY A 96 4.02 -8.37 7.25
CA GLY A 96 3.95 -6.91 7.23
C GLY A 96 5.30 -6.26 7.52
N PHE A 97 6.05 -6.80 8.49
CA PHE A 97 7.42 -6.36 8.79
C PHE A 97 8.35 -6.60 7.59
N GLY A 98 8.37 -7.82 7.03
CA GLY A 98 9.23 -8.18 5.89
C GLY A 98 8.90 -7.37 4.63
N GLY A 99 7.61 -7.22 4.31
CA GLY A 99 7.16 -6.46 3.14
C GLY A 99 7.50 -4.98 3.22
N THR A 100 7.27 -4.33 4.37
CA THR A 100 7.61 -2.92 4.58
C THR A 100 9.13 -2.71 4.64
N LEU A 101 9.87 -3.65 5.20
CA LEU A 101 11.34 -3.61 5.17
C LEU A 101 11.86 -3.66 3.72
N THR A 102 11.20 -4.44 2.84
CA THR A 102 11.53 -4.47 1.41
C THR A 102 11.36 -3.09 0.77
N ILE A 103 10.26 -2.37 1.04
CA ILE A 103 10.04 -1.00 0.53
C ILE A 103 11.13 -0.06 1.05
N ASN A 104 11.39 -0.07 2.36
CA ASN A 104 12.35 0.82 3.03
C ASN A 104 13.79 0.65 2.52
N ILE A 105 14.11 -0.49 1.93
CA ILE A 105 15.43 -0.75 1.34
C ILE A 105 15.41 -0.51 -0.17
N ALA A 106 14.38 -0.99 -0.87
CA ALA A 106 14.31 -0.95 -2.33
C ALA A 106 14.18 0.47 -2.88
N VAL A 107 13.34 1.31 -2.26
CA VAL A 107 13.12 2.69 -2.73
C VAL A 107 14.40 3.54 -2.66
N PRO A 108 15.15 3.59 -1.55
CA PRO A 108 16.44 4.28 -1.51
C PRO A 108 17.49 3.72 -2.47
N ILE A 109 17.50 2.41 -2.74
CA ILE A 109 18.41 1.81 -3.73
C ILE A 109 18.08 2.34 -5.13
N LEU A 110 16.79 2.32 -5.50
CA LEU A 110 16.35 2.78 -6.82
C LEU A 110 16.64 4.27 -7.02
N THR A 111 16.40 5.10 -6.01
CA THR A 111 16.67 6.55 -6.09
C THR A 111 18.15 6.89 -6.08
N ALA A 112 18.99 6.10 -5.41
CA ALA A 112 20.44 6.29 -5.42
C ALA A 112 21.09 5.84 -6.74
N HIS A 113 20.58 4.75 -7.34
CA HIS A 113 21.09 4.23 -8.61
C HIS A 113 20.67 5.09 -9.81
N HIS A 114 19.47 5.65 -9.78
CA HIS A 114 18.90 6.52 -10.80
C HIS A 114 18.78 7.95 -10.25
N ARG A 115 19.71 8.83 -10.61
CA ARG A 115 19.76 10.20 -10.08
C ARG A 115 18.65 11.10 -10.65
N GLY A 116 18.18 12.04 -9.83
CA GLY A 116 17.21 13.07 -10.25
C GLY A 116 15.84 12.48 -10.63
N ALA A 117 15.23 12.98 -11.69
CA ALA A 117 13.92 12.56 -12.18
C ALA A 117 13.84 11.07 -12.55
N ALA A 118 14.96 10.47 -12.99
CA ALA A 118 15.04 9.05 -13.31
C ALA A 118 14.82 8.15 -12.08
N GLY A 119 15.23 8.61 -10.88
CA GLY A 119 14.98 7.88 -9.63
C GLY A 119 13.49 7.77 -9.31
N GLY A 120 12.76 8.86 -9.46
CA GLY A 120 11.29 8.86 -9.31
C GLY A 120 10.60 7.95 -10.33
N ALA A 121 11.04 7.98 -11.60
CA ALA A 121 10.53 7.10 -12.64
C ALA A 121 10.78 5.62 -12.32
N ALA A 122 11.98 5.27 -11.82
CA ALA A 122 12.31 3.90 -11.43
C ALA A 122 11.42 3.39 -10.28
N VAL A 123 11.16 4.22 -9.27
CA VAL A 123 10.23 3.87 -8.18
C VAL A 123 8.80 3.68 -8.70
N THR A 124 8.35 4.56 -9.61
CA THR A 124 7.02 4.45 -10.22
C THR A 124 6.87 3.18 -11.05
N GLN A 125 7.90 2.82 -11.85
CA GLN A 125 7.92 1.57 -12.61
C GLN A 125 7.91 0.34 -11.70
N ALA A 126 8.68 0.36 -10.60
CA ALA A 126 8.71 -0.73 -9.63
C ALA A 126 7.34 -0.92 -8.95
N ASN A 127 6.68 0.17 -8.57
CA ASN A 127 5.31 0.13 -8.04
C ASN A 127 4.30 -0.33 -9.10
N GLY A 128 4.48 0.06 -10.36
CA GLY A 128 3.67 -0.43 -11.48
C GLY A 128 3.77 -1.94 -11.67
N LEU A 129 4.98 -2.49 -11.61
CA LEU A 129 5.19 -3.93 -11.66
C LEU A 129 4.57 -4.63 -10.44
N GLY A 130 4.71 -4.04 -9.24
CA GLY A 130 4.06 -4.52 -8.01
C GLY A 130 2.54 -4.58 -8.15
N SER A 131 1.92 -3.55 -8.71
CA SER A 131 0.49 -3.52 -8.98
C SER A 131 0.07 -4.55 -10.04
N ALA A 132 0.85 -4.72 -11.11
CA ALA A 132 0.57 -5.72 -12.15
C ALA A 132 0.61 -7.15 -11.58
N CYS A 133 1.61 -7.49 -10.75
CA CYS A 133 1.63 -8.76 -10.02
C CYS A 133 0.48 -8.85 -9.01
N GLY A 134 0.10 -7.73 -8.42
CA GLY A 134 -1.05 -7.62 -7.52
C GLY A 134 -2.39 -7.94 -8.17
N ILE A 135 -2.57 -7.65 -9.47
CA ILE A 135 -3.77 -8.04 -10.23
C ILE A 135 -3.91 -9.56 -10.30
N LEU A 136 -2.79 -10.29 -10.45
CA LEU A 136 -2.79 -11.74 -10.53
C LEU A 136 -3.12 -12.40 -9.19
N ALA A 137 -2.84 -11.76 -8.08
CA ALA A 137 -2.93 -12.36 -6.76
C ALA A 137 -4.36 -12.82 -6.38
N PRO A 138 -5.40 -11.98 -6.45
CA PRO A 138 -6.77 -12.43 -6.14
C PRO A 138 -7.30 -13.45 -7.16
N VAL A 139 -6.85 -13.37 -8.42
CA VAL A 139 -7.20 -14.36 -9.46
C VAL A 139 -6.63 -15.73 -9.11
N LEU A 140 -5.37 -15.79 -8.67
CA LEU A 140 -4.73 -17.05 -8.29
C LEU A 140 -5.31 -17.60 -6.98
N VAL A 141 -5.65 -16.73 -6.01
CA VAL A 141 -6.33 -17.13 -4.77
C VAL A 141 -7.73 -17.68 -5.09
N GLY A 142 -8.55 -16.95 -5.84
CA GLY A 142 -9.89 -17.37 -6.21
C GLY A 142 -9.90 -18.60 -7.12
N GLY A 143 -8.97 -18.66 -8.09
CA GLY A 143 -8.78 -19.80 -8.97
C GLY A 143 -8.38 -21.07 -8.23
N ALA A 144 -7.49 -20.98 -7.25
CA ALA A 144 -7.09 -22.11 -6.39
C ALA A 144 -8.27 -22.64 -5.57
N VAL A 145 -9.16 -21.76 -5.10
CA VAL A 145 -10.42 -22.16 -4.46
C VAL A 145 -11.34 -22.87 -5.46
N TRP A 146 -11.48 -22.31 -6.66
CA TRP A 146 -12.37 -22.87 -7.68
C TRP A 146 -11.97 -24.27 -8.15
N VAL A 147 -10.66 -24.54 -8.29
CA VAL A 147 -10.15 -25.87 -8.68
C VAL A 147 -10.02 -26.85 -7.50
N GLY A 148 -10.40 -26.42 -6.27
CA GLY A 148 -10.39 -27.29 -5.08
C GLY A 148 -9.03 -27.46 -4.39
N ILE A 149 -7.98 -26.75 -4.82
CA ILE A 149 -6.64 -26.81 -4.18
C ILE A 149 -6.65 -26.01 -2.86
N GLY A 150 -7.55 -25.02 -2.74
CA GLY A 150 -7.69 -24.15 -1.57
C GLY A 150 -6.89 -22.85 -1.68
N TRP A 151 -7.40 -21.80 -1.04
CA TRP A 151 -6.88 -20.42 -1.10
C TRP A 151 -5.41 -20.28 -0.64
N ARG A 152 -4.96 -21.19 0.25
CA ARG A 152 -3.59 -21.20 0.79
C ARG A 152 -2.54 -21.33 -0.32
N ALA A 153 -2.82 -22.11 -1.36
CA ALA A 153 -1.93 -22.26 -2.51
C ALA A 153 -1.72 -20.93 -3.23
N GLY A 154 -2.77 -20.11 -3.39
CA GLY A 154 -2.67 -18.78 -3.98
C GLY A 154 -1.75 -17.84 -3.18
N VAL A 155 -1.79 -17.87 -1.85
CA VAL A 155 -0.89 -17.06 -1.00
C VAL A 155 0.55 -17.59 -1.08
N LEU A 156 0.75 -18.90 -1.11
CA LEU A 156 2.09 -19.53 -1.20
C LEU A 156 2.84 -19.21 -2.49
N VAL A 157 2.18 -18.74 -3.54
CA VAL A 157 2.83 -18.20 -4.74
C VAL A 157 3.79 -17.05 -4.37
N THR A 158 3.54 -16.31 -3.28
CA THR A 158 4.50 -15.33 -2.72
C THR A 158 5.86 -15.97 -2.43
N VAL A 159 5.84 -17.16 -1.82
CA VAL A 159 7.07 -17.90 -1.48
C VAL A 159 7.80 -18.37 -2.74
N VAL A 160 7.03 -18.82 -3.73
CA VAL A 160 7.60 -19.22 -5.04
C VAL A 160 8.26 -18.03 -5.73
N PHE A 161 7.60 -16.85 -5.75
CA PHE A 161 8.19 -15.63 -6.31
C PHE A 161 9.45 -15.23 -5.57
N ALA A 162 9.43 -15.28 -4.23
CA ALA A 162 10.60 -14.98 -3.41
C ALA A 162 11.77 -15.95 -3.70
N ALA A 163 11.48 -17.24 -3.83
CA ALA A 163 12.47 -18.27 -4.17
C ALA A 163 13.07 -18.04 -5.56
N VAL A 164 12.23 -17.74 -6.56
CA VAL A 164 12.69 -17.43 -7.92
C VAL A 164 13.62 -16.21 -7.92
N VAL A 165 13.23 -15.15 -7.22
CA VAL A 165 14.08 -13.95 -7.08
C VAL A 165 15.39 -14.28 -6.39
N ALA A 166 15.37 -15.12 -5.34
CA ALA A 166 16.57 -15.55 -4.63
C ALA A 166 17.50 -16.38 -5.54
N VAL A 167 16.96 -17.35 -6.26
CA VAL A 167 17.76 -18.21 -7.16
C VAL A 167 18.43 -17.39 -8.27
N ILE A 168 17.70 -16.43 -8.87
CA ILE A 168 18.22 -15.62 -9.98
C ILE A 168 19.28 -14.63 -9.52
N PHE A 169 19.10 -14.01 -8.34
CA PHE A 169 19.86 -12.83 -7.95
C PHE A 169 20.79 -13.00 -6.74
N ALA A 170 20.65 -14.07 -5.92
CA ALA A 170 21.46 -14.25 -4.71
C ALA A 170 22.97 -14.26 -4.99
N ARG A 171 23.39 -14.75 -6.17
CA ARG A 171 24.79 -14.81 -6.58
C ARG A 171 25.28 -13.54 -7.31
N ARG A 172 24.37 -12.58 -7.62
CA ARG A 172 24.69 -11.41 -8.47
C ARG A 172 24.76 -10.10 -7.69
N VAL A 173 24.42 -10.10 -6.41
CA VAL A 173 24.43 -8.88 -5.58
C VAL A 173 25.68 -8.86 -4.74
N HIS A 174 26.60 -7.93 -5.07
CA HIS A 174 27.76 -7.63 -4.23
C HIS A 174 27.35 -6.62 -3.12
N PRO A 175 27.70 -6.91 -1.86
CA PRO A 175 27.34 -6.06 -0.72
C PRO A 175 27.81 -4.60 -0.81
N ASP A 176 28.93 -4.39 -1.50
CA ASP A 176 29.62 -3.11 -1.53
C ASP A 176 29.08 -2.13 -2.59
N GLU A 177 28.18 -2.56 -3.48
CA GLU A 177 27.60 -1.74 -4.54
C GLU A 177 26.40 -0.89 -4.10
N ILE A 178 25.93 -1.05 -2.85
CA ILE A 178 24.75 -0.36 -2.35
C ILE A 178 25.21 0.80 -1.44
N PRO A 179 25.10 2.06 -1.88
CA PRO A 179 25.53 3.20 -1.09
C PRO A 179 24.82 3.26 0.26
N ALA A 180 25.59 3.50 1.32
CA ALA A 180 25.01 3.86 2.60
C ALA A 180 24.23 5.17 2.44
N ALA A 181 23.03 5.25 3.04
CA ALA A 181 22.33 6.52 3.10
C ALA A 181 23.16 7.48 3.98
N PRO A 182 23.42 8.72 3.52
CA PRO A 182 23.96 9.72 4.40
C PRO A 182 23.03 9.86 5.61
N ALA A 183 23.59 9.83 6.81
CA ALA A 183 22.86 10.16 8.03
C ALA A 183 22.49 11.64 7.93
N GLN A 184 21.24 11.95 7.66
CA GLN A 184 20.78 13.32 7.71
C GLN A 184 20.66 13.73 9.19
N PRO A 185 21.25 14.85 9.61
CA PRO A 185 21.05 15.39 10.93
C PRO A 185 19.57 15.73 11.07
N HIS A 186 18.90 15.15 12.06
CA HIS A 186 17.54 15.58 12.40
C HIS A 186 17.59 17.01 12.95
N PRO A 187 16.94 17.99 12.32
CA PRO A 187 16.81 19.31 12.91
C PRO A 187 16.08 19.19 14.25
N ASN A 188 16.57 19.90 15.25
CA ASN A 188 16.07 19.89 16.61
C ASN A 188 14.55 20.07 16.69
N GLY A 189 13.95 19.33 17.64
CA GLY A 189 12.54 19.12 17.88
C GLY A 189 11.68 20.39 17.90
N GLY A 190 10.82 20.49 16.89
CA GLY A 190 9.70 21.42 16.84
C GLY A 190 8.41 20.64 16.57
N ARG A 191 7.27 21.17 17.02
CA ARG A 191 5.96 20.60 16.73
C ARG A 191 5.59 20.88 15.27
N LEU A 192 5.01 19.89 14.58
CA LEU A 192 4.41 20.07 13.27
C LEU A 192 3.13 20.91 13.40
N SER A 193 2.80 21.66 12.34
CA SER A 193 1.66 22.59 12.30
C SER A 193 0.31 21.87 12.45
N ARG A 194 -0.73 22.65 12.78
CA ARG A 194 -2.11 22.11 12.81
C ARG A 194 -2.57 21.66 11.41
N GLU A 195 -2.11 22.36 10.39
CA GLU A 195 -2.35 22.05 8.98
C GLU A 195 -1.77 20.70 8.60
N TYR A 196 -0.58 20.38 9.10
CA TYR A 196 0.03 19.05 8.93
C TYR A 196 -0.88 17.95 9.53
N TRP A 197 -1.35 18.13 10.76
CA TRP A 197 -2.18 17.11 11.41
C TRP A 197 -3.54 16.92 10.72
N ARG A 198 -4.11 17.98 10.16
CA ARG A 198 -5.31 17.90 9.32
C ARG A 198 -5.02 17.14 8.02
N ALA A 199 -3.88 17.42 7.37
CA ALA A 199 -3.47 16.67 6.19
C ALA A 199 -3.14 15.20 6.51
N CYS A 200 -2.54 14.93 7.67
CA CYS A 200 -2.32 13.58 8.16
C CYS A 200 -3.65 12.83 8.42
N PHE A 201 -4.66 13.51 8.97
CA PHE A 201 -6.00 12.95 9.12
C PHE A 201 -6.63 12.57 7.76
N VAL A 202 -6.47 13.42 6.73
CA VAL A 202 -6.89 13.08 5.37
C VAL A 202 -6.19 11.81 4.87
N LEU A 203 -4.89 11.67 5.11
CA LEU A 203 -4.13 10.48 4.77
C LEU A 203 -4.64 9.22 5.52
N VAL A 204 -4.96 9.35 6.80
CA VAL A 204 -5.55 8.27 7.61
C VAL A 204 -6.87 7.82 7.01
N MET A 205 -7.78 8.74 6.68
CA MET A 205 -9.05 8.41 6.04
C MET A 205 -8.86 7.76 4.66
N THR A 206 -7.90 8.24 3.88
CA THR A 206 -7.52 7.66 2.58
C THR A 206 -7.13 6.19 2.70
N ASN A 207 -6.26 5.84 3.65
CA ASN A 207 -5.87 4.46 3.89
C ASN A 207 -7.05 3.62 4.42
N ALA A 208 -7.89 4.21 5.28
CA ALA A 208 -9.10 3.54 5.78
C ALA A 208 -10.04 3.16 4.62
N ILE A 209 -10.23 4.04 3.62
CA ILE A 209 -11.03 3.76 2.42
C ILE A 209 -10.44 2.59 1.64
N GLU A 210 -9.16 2.67 1.27
CA GLU A 210 -8.48 1.65 0.44
C GLU A 210 -8.55 0.27 1.11
N PHE A 211 -8.13 0.16 2.36
CA PHE A 211 -8.04 -1.13 3.04
C PHE A 211 -9.39 -1.70 3.43
N SER A 212 -10.38 -0.87 3.76
CA SER A 212 -11.75 -1.33 3.98
C SER A 212 -12.36 -1.90 2.70
N MET A 213 -12.23 -1.19 1.57
CA MET A 213 -12.71 -1.66 0.28
C MET A 213 -12.01 -2.94 -0.16
N THR A 214 -10.69 -3.02 0.00
CA THR A 214 -9.90 -4.15 -0.50
C THR A 214 -10.14 -5.42 0.32
N ILE A 215 -10.28 -5.32 1.64
CA ILE A 215 -10.45 -6.49 2.51
C ILE A 215 -11.91 -6.98 2.52
N TRP A 216 -12.89 -6.07 2.57
CA TRP A 216 -14.27 -6.46 2.80
C TRP A 216 -15.14 -6.60 1.55
N SER A 217 -14.68 -6.15 0.37
CA SER A 217 -15.44 -6.30 -0.87
C SER A 217 -15.75 -7.77 -1.20
N SER A 218 -14.80 -8.68 -0.95
CA SER A 218 -15.02 -10.12 -1.18
C SER A 218 -16.07 -10.71 -0.24
N ASP A 219 -16.16 -10.24 1.01
CA ASP A 219 -17.19 -10.69 1.96
C ASP A 219 -18.59 -10.24 1.52
N VAL A 220 -18.71 -8.99 1.02
CA VAL A 220 -19.97 -8.47 0.46
C VAL A 220 -20.39 -9.27 -0.77
N LEU A 221 -19.49 -9.47 -1.73
CA LEU A 221 -19.75 -10.24 -2.95
C LEU A 221 -20.19 -11.68 -2.65
N ASN A 222 -19.64 -12.30 -1.61
CA ASN A 222 -20.03 -13.66 -1.21
C ASN A 222 -21.36 -13.71 -0.49
N HIS A 223 -21.58 -12.85 0.54
CA HIS A 223 -22.73 -12.98 1.43
C HIS A 223 -23.97 -12.17 0.99
N HIS A 224 -23.77 -11.06 0.26
CA HIS A 224 -24.87 -10.23 -0.24
C HIS A 224 -25.21 -10.54 -1.70
N ASP A 225 -24.19 -10.65 -2.57
CA ASP A 225 -24.42 -10.86 -4.01
C ASP A 225 -24.46 -12.35 -4.39
N GLY A 226 -24.25 -13.25 -3.42
CA GLY A 226 -24.38 -14.70 -3.59
C GLY A 226 -23.31 -15.37 -4.47
N LEU A 227 -22.16 -14.72 -4.69
CA LEU A 227 -21.05 -15.31 -5.43
C LEU A 227 -20.40 -16.44 -4.64
N SER A 228 -19.89 -17.45 -5.35
CA SER A 228 -19.02 -18.45 -4.72
C SER A 228 -17.79 -17.79 -4.10
N LYS A 229 -17.21 -18.41 -3.07
CA LYS A 229 -16.01 -17.90 -2.37
C LYS A 229 -14.86 -17.57 -3.32
N GLY A 230 -14.61 -18.43 -4.31
CA GLY A 230 -13.58 -18.22 -5.32
C GLY A 230 -13.88 -17.02 -6.21
N ALA A 231 -15.12 -16.89 -6.70
CA ALA A 231 -15.52 -15.74 -7.52
C ALA A 231 -15.50 -14.42 -6.72
N ALA A 232 -15.98 -14.43 -5.48
CA ALA A 232 -15.96 -13.27 -4.60
C ALA A 232 -14.52 -12.79 -4.33
N ALA A 233 -13.57 -13.70 -4.12
CA ALA A 233 -12.16 -13.36 -3.93
C ALA A 233 -11.56 -12.63 -5.14
N THR A 234 -12.01 -12.93 -6.37
CA THR A 234 -11.54 -12.22 -7.56
C THR A 234 -12.05 -10.78 -7.67
N GLY A 235 -13.05 -10.38 -6.88
CA GLY A 235 -13.56 -9.00 -6.86
C GLY A 235 -12.48 -7.97 -6.53
N VAL A 236 -11.50 -8.33 -5.70
CA VAL A 236 -10.34 -7.47 -5.39
C VAL A 236 -9.52 -7.16 -6.64
N THR A 237 -9.50 -8.05 -7.64
CA THR A 237 -8.83 -7.80 -8.94
C THR A 237 -9.40 -6.57 -9.63
N ALA A 238 -10.72 -6.36 -9.57
CA ALA A 238 -11.34 -5.18 -10.19
C ALA A 238 -10.83 -3.89 -9.55
N ILE A 239 -10.74 -3.82 -8.20
CA ILE A 239 -10.18 -2.67 -7.48
C ILE A 239 -8.73 -2.43 -7.89
N VAL A 240 -7.89 -3.47 -7.84
CA VAL A 240 -6.44 -3.37 -8.13
C VAL A 240 -6.19 -3.00 -9.58
N THR A 241 -7.02 -3.49 -10.51
CA THR A 241 -6.94 -3.11 -11.93
C THR A 241 -7.28 -1.64 -12.11
N GLY A 242 -8.36 -1.16 -11.47
CA GLY A 242 -8.72 0.26 -11.46
C GLY A 242 -7.58 1.12 -10.89
N MET A 243 -7.00 0.70 -9.75
CA MET A 243 -5.86 1.39 -9.14
C MET A 243 -4.64 1.43 -10.07
N THR A 244 -4.34 0.35 -10.75
CA THR A 244 -3.20 0.28 -11.67
C THR A 244 -3.38 1.20 -12.87
N ILE A 245 -4.55 1.14 -13.53
CA ILE A 245 -4.87 2.00 -14.66
C ILE A 245 -4.90 3.47 -14.24
N GLY A 246 -5.52 3.78 -13.10
CA GLY A 246 -5.57 5.13 -12.57
C GLY A 246 -4.18 5.71 -12.28
N ARG A 247 -3.26 4.93 -11.68
CA ARG A 247 -1.88 5.35 -11.44
C ARG A 247 -1.12 5.62 -12.73
N LEU A 248 -1.24 4.76 -13.73
CA LEU A 248 -0.57 4.93 -15.02
C LEU A 248 -1.10 6.15 -15.80
N SER A 249 -2.40 6.44 -15.68
CA SER A 249 -3.04 7.56 -16.39
C SER A 249 -2.85 8.90 -15.69
N SER A 250 -2.52 8.92 -14.41
CA SER A 250 -2.52 10.11 -13.55
C SER A 250 -1.39 11.10 -13.82
N ALA A 251 -0.28 10.67 -14.41
CA ALA A 251 0.90 11.51 -14.59
C ALA A 251 0.60 12.83 -15.34
N ARG A 252 -0.30 12.80 -16.34
CA ARG A 252 -0.71 14.00 -17.06
C ARG A 252 -1.65 14.90 -16.25
N LEU A 253 -2.49 14.31 -15.40
CA LEU A 253 -3.44 15.04 -14.57
C LEU A 253 -2.72 15.82 -13.46
N THR A 254 -1.70 15.23 -12.84
CA THR A 254 -0.91 15.87 -11.78
C THR A 254 -0.10 17.08 -12.27
N LEU A 255 0.17 17.18 -13.59
CA LEU A 255 0.82 18.34 -14.19
C LEU A 255 -0.15 19.49 -14.48
N ARG A 256 -1.46 19.22 -14.59
CA ARG A 256 -2.48 20.21 -15.00
C ARG A 256 -3.33 20.74 -13.84
N TYR A 257 -3.55 19.94 -12.83
CA TYR A 257 -4.47 20.24 -11.74
C TYR A 257 -3.78 20.27 -10.39
N SER A 258 -4.31 21.04 -9.46
CA SER A 258 -3.79 21.08 -8.09
C SER A 258 -4.04 19.76 -7.35
N THR A 259 -3.16 19.44 -6.40
CA THR A 259 -3.28 18.26 -5.52
C THR A 259 -4.66 18.19 -4.85
N ASP A 260 -5.18 19.31 -4.35
CA ASP A 260 -6.49 19.36 -3.68
C ASP A 260 -7.64 19.09 -4.64
N THR A 261 -7.60 19.65 -5.86
CA THR A 261 -8.62 19.40 -6.90
C THR A 261 -8.64 17.93 -7.29
N LEU A 262 -7.45 17.33 -7.50
CA LEU A 262 -7.34 15.91 -7.86
C LEU A 262 -7.78 14.99 -6.73
N LEU A 263 -7.51 15.34 -5.47
CA LEU A 263 -7.99 14.57 -4.32
C LEU A 263 -9.51 14.59 -4.24
N LEU A 264 -10.13 15.76 -4.35
CA LEU A 264 -11.60 15.87 -4.32
C LEU A 264 -12.25 15.13 -5.49
N PHE A 265 -11.67 15.22 -6.68
CA PHE A 265 -12.12 14.45 -7.86
C PHE A 265 -11.99 12.93 -7.60
N ALA A 266 -10.86 12.48 -7.08
CA ALA A 266 -10.60 11.08 -6.76
C ALA A 266 -11.59 10.53 -5.72
N TYR A 267 -11.92 11.32 -4.69
CA TYR A 267 -12.97 10.96 -3.72
C TYR A 267 -14.35 10.87 -4.37
N GLY A 268 -14.69 11.80 -5.28
CA GLY A 268 -15.93 11.75 -6.04
C GLY A 268 -16.05 10.48 -6.89
N VAL A 269 -14.97 10.12 -7.61
CA VAL A 269 -14.92 8.87 -8.40
C VAL A 269 -15.08 7.63 -7.50
N THR A 270 -14.43 7.64 -6.33
CA THR A 270 -14.57 6.54 -5.37
C THR A 270 -16.01 6.41 -4.85
N LEU A 271 -16.68 7.52 -4.54
CA LEU A 271 -18.09 7.51 -4.11
C LEU A 271 -19.02 6.96 -5.19
N VAL A 272 -18.81 7.35 -6.45
CA VAL A 272 -19.59 6.83 -7.58
C VAL A 272 -19.38 5.32 -7.72
N GLY A 273 -18.11 4.87 -7.73
CA GLY A 273 -17.78 3.45 -7.82
C GLY A 273 -18.31 2.64 -6.64
N PHE A 274 -18.20 3.18 -5.42
CA PHE A 274 -18.78 2.58 -4.22
C PHE A 274 -20.31 2.47 -4.35
N GLY A 275 -20.99 3.53 -4.78
CA GLY A 275 -22.45 3.53 -4.95
C GLY A 275 -22.92 2.48 -5.95
N VAL A 276 -22.23 2.36 -7.09
CA VAL A 276 -22.52 1.33 -8.09
C VAL A 276 -22.31 -0.07 -7.51
N PHE A 277 -21.22 -0.30 -6.79
CA PHE A 277 -20.94 -1.58 -6.11
C PHE A 277 -21.99 -1.90 -5.05
N TRP A 278 -22.32 -0.93 -4.18
CA TRP A 278 -23.16 -1.14 -3.01
C TRP A 278 -24.64 -1.36 -3.35
N ILE A 279 -25.16 -0.68 -4.40
CA ILE A 279 -26.56 -0.80 -4.80
C ILE A 279 -26.82 -2.04 -5.65
N SER A 280 -25.77 -2.57 -6.32
CA SER A 280 -25.92 -3.64 -7.29
C SER A 280 -26.05 -5.00 -6.61
N THR A 281 -26.97 -5.81 -7.13
CA THR A 281 -27.05 -7.26 -6.86
C THR A 281 -26.56 -8.08 -8.06
N ASN A 282 -26.16 -7.40 -9.15
CA ASN A 282 -25.61 -8.05 -10.34
C ASN A 282 -24.08 -8.09 -10.22
N PRO A 283 -23.44 -9.26 -10.23
CA PRO A 283 -21.99 -9.39 -10.09
C PRO A 283 -21.18 -8.55 -11.07
N VAL A 284 -21.59 -8.48 -12.33
CA VAL A 284 -20.86 -7.71 -13.36
C VAL A 284 -20.89 -6.22 -13.04
N VAL A 285 -22.02 -5.70 -12.58
CA VAL A 285 -22.18 -4.29 -12.20
C VAL A 285 -21.40 -4.01 -10.90
N ALA A 286 -21.42 -4.95 -9.95
CA ALA A 286 -20.62 -4.84 -8.72
C ALA A 286 -19.11 -4.76 -9.02
N PHE A 287 -18.60 -5.61 -9.92
CA PHE A 287 -17.20 -5.56 -10.37
C PHE A 287 -16.87 -4.26 -11.09
N ALA A 288 -17.76 -3.74 -11.93
CA ALA A 288 -17.60 -2.43 -12.57
C ALA A 288 -17.54 -1.30 -11.51
N GLY A 289 -18.39 -1.35 -10.50
CA GLY A 289 -18.34 -0.43 -9.36
C GLY A 289 -17.02 -0.48 -8.60
N LEU A 290 -16.51 -1.67 -8.29
CA LEU A 290 -15.22 -1.87 -7.65
C LEU A 290 -14.06 -1.35 -8.51
N PHE A 291 -14.12 -1.55 -9.83
CA PHE A 291 -13.13 -1.02 -10.76
C PHE A 291 -13.13 0.52 -10.78
N ILE A 292 -14.30 1.16 -10.84
CA ILE A 292 -14.44 2.61 -10.79
C ILE A 292 -13.94 3.15 -9.44
N ALA A 293 -14.29 2.49 -8.32
CA ALA A 293 -13.78 2.86 -7.00
C ALA A 293 -12.24 2.77 -6.98
N GLY A 294 -11.66 1.72 -7.57
CA GLY A 294 -10.22 1.54 -7.72
C GLY A 294 -9.54 2.67 -8.50
N LEU A 295 -10.16 3.17 -9.59
CA LEU A 295 -9.68 4.35 -10.32
C LEU A 295 -9.56 5.58 -9.39
N GLY A 296 -10.57 5.82 -8.54
CA GLY A 296 -10.54 6.90 -7.58
C GLY A 296 -9.48 6.70 -6.50
N ILE A 297 -9.41 5.51 -5.89
CA ILE A 297 -8.44 5.15 -4.84
C ILE A 297 -7.00 5.32 -5.32
N SER A 298 -6.74 5.09 -6.60
CA SER A 298 -5.39 5.11 -7.19
C SER A 298 -4.58 6.37 -6.90
N LEU A 299 -5.23 7.53 -6.87
CA LEU A 299 -4.61 8.85 -6.68
C LEU A 299 -4.58 9.30 -5.22
N GLN A 300 -5.42 8.72 -4.38
CA GLN A 300 -5.67 9.26 -3.03
C GLN A 300 -4.42 9.21 -2.16
N PHE A 301 -3.78 8.04 -2.02
CA PHE A 301 -2.60 7.91 -1.16
C PHE A 301 -1.41 8.78 -1.63
N PRO A 302 -0.96 8.74 -2.91
CA PRO A 302 0.17 9.54 -3.34
C PRO A 302 -0.08 11.05 -3.24
N LEU A 303 -1.31 11.51 -3.47
CA LEU A 303 -1.63 12.92 -3.32
C LEU A 303 -1.78 13.33 -1.86
N ALA A 304 -2.37 12.48 -1.00
CA ALA A 304 -2.52 12.77 0.41
C ALA A 304 -1.18 12.83 1.15
N ILE A 305 -0.24 11.92 0.85
CA ILE A 305 1.11 11.96 1.45
C ILE A 305 1.89 13.19 0.97
N THR A 306 1.84 13.51 -0.32
CA THR A 306 2.47 14.70 -0.89
C THR A 306 1.93 15.97 -0.22
N ARG A 307 0.62 16.03 -0.01
CA ARG A 307 -0.05 17.12 0.68
C ARG A 307 0.40 17.24 2.14
N ALA A 308 0.47 16.14 2.87
CA ALA A 308 0.90 16.13 4.27
C ALA A 308 2.36 16.60 4.40
N VAL A 309 3.25 16.09 3.54
CA VAL A 309 4.66 16.52 3.52
C VAL A 309 4.80 18.00 3.12
N GLY A 310 3.91 18.53 2.27
CA GLY A 310 3.86 19.94 1.91
C GLY A 310 3.65 20.90 3.11
N PHE A 311 3.04 20.41 4.21
CA PHE A 311 2.89 21.15 5.48
C PHE A 311 3.96 20.83 6.53
N SER A 312 5.09 20.26 6.12
CA SER A 312 6.15 19.80 7.04
C SER A 312 6.96 20.92 7.69
N ASP A 313 6.77 22.19 7.27
CA ASP A 313 7.53 23.35 7.77
C ASP A 313 9.06 23.11 7.72
N GLY A 314 9.54 22.57 6.60
CA GLY A 314 10.96 22.26 6.39
C GLY A 314 11.45 20.96 7.05
N ARG A 315 10.56 20.11 7.56
CA ARG A 315 10.87 18.83 8.24
C ARG A 315 10.22 17.63 7.56
N PRO A 316 10.52 17.36 6.29
CA PRO A 316 9.86 16.33 5.50
C PRO A 316 10.04 14.91 6.08
N ASP A 317 11.20 14.62 6.69
CA ASP A 317 11.47 13.30 7.27
C ASP A 317 10.57 13.01 8.49
N LEU A 318 10.42 14.01 9.39
CA LEU A 318 9.54 13.90 10.54
C LEU A 318 8.08 13.78 10.11
N ALA A 319 7.65 14.59 9.14
CA ALA A 319 6.31 14.54 8.57
C ALA A 319 6.03 13.17 7.93
N THR A 320 6.95 12.63 7.16
CA THR A 320 6.81 11.30 6.53
C THR A 320 6.74 10.20 7.58
N ALA A 321 7.53 10.27 8.66
CA ALA A 321 7.49 9.28 9.73
C ALA A 321 6.13 9.26 10.45
N TYR A 322 5.57 10.41 10.81
CA TYR A 322 4.24 10.47 11.43
C TYR A 322 3.12 10.10 10.46
N ALA A 323 3.25 10.47 9.17
CA ALA A 323 2.31 10.06 8.14
C ALA A 323 2.29 8.53 7.97
N ALA A 324 3.45 7.89 8.01
CA ALA A 324 3.56 6.42 7.94
C ALA A 324 2.92 5.74 9.17
N LEU A 325 3.11 6.30 10.37
CA LEU A 325 2.45 5.80 11.58
C LEU A 325 0.93 5.96 11.51
N GLY A 326 0.44 7.14 11.07
CA GLY A 326 -0.99 7.38 10.89
C GLY A 326 -1.61 6.47 9.83
N GLY A 327 -0.93 6.30 8.70
CA GLY A 327 -1.34 5.36 7.65
C GLY A 327 -1.39 3.93 8.14
N GLY A 328 -0.36 3.47 8.85
CA GLY A 328 -0.33 2.14 9.46
C GLY A 328 -1.47 1.93 10.47
N PHE A 329 -1.76 2.94 11.30
CA PHE A 329 -2.91 2.88 12.21
C PHE A 329 -4.22 2.68 11.44
N ALA A 330 -4.45 3.41 10.35
CA ALA A 330 -5.65 3.27 9.53
C ALA A 330 -5.79 1.88 8.91
N VAL A 331 -4.68 1.33 8.39
CA VAL A 331 -4.62 -0.02 7.79
C VAL A 331 -5.01 -1.10 8.81
N GLY A 332 -4.63 -0.92 10.07
CA GLY A 332 -4.98 -1.87 11.13
C GLY A 332 -6.36 -1.63 11.74
N ALA A 333 -6.71 -0.37 12.03
CA ALA A 333 -7.91 -0.04 12.77
C ALA A 333 -9.19 -0.03 11.92
N ALA A 334 -9.13 0.42 10.67
CA ALA A 334 -10.33 0.57 9.85
C ALA A 334 -10.95 -0.79 9.43
N PRO A 335 -10.19 -1.79 8.92
CA PRO A 335 -10.76 -3.10 8.63
C PRO A 335 -11.25 -3.83 9.88
N PHE A 336 -10.54 -3.70 11.01
CA PHE A 336 -10.98 -4.27 12.28
C PHE A 336 -12.30 -3.65 12.75
N GLY A 337 -12.38 -2.31 12.78
CA GLY A 337 -13.58 -1.61 13.20
C GLY A 337 -14.79 -1.89 12.30
N LEU A 338 -14.55 -1.97 10.97
CA LEU A 338 -15.60 -2.34 10.01
C LEU A 338 -16.01 -3.81 10.23
N GLY A 339 -15.08 -4.71 10.49
CA GLY A 339 -15.38 -6.11 10.81
C GLY A 339 -16.23 -6.24 12.08
N ALA A 340 -15.88 -5.50 13.14
CA ALA A 340 -16.65 -5.47 14.37
C ALA A 340 -18.08 -4.93 14.15
N LEU A 341 -18.22 -3.89 13.33
CA LEU A 341 -19.54 -3.40 12.94
C LEU A 341 -20.31 -4.44 12.12
N ALA A 342 -19.62 -5.11 11.19
CA ALA A 342 -20.21 -6.11 10.32
C ALA A 342 -20.69 -7.38 11.06
N ASP A 343 -20.14 -7.68 12.22
CA ASP A 343 -20.62 -8.76 13.08
C ASP A 343 -22.05 -8.47 13.63
N HIS A 344 -22.42 -7.19 13.74
CA HIS A 344 -23.76 -6.78 14.23
C HIS A 344 -24.77 -6.50 13.10
N VAL A 345 -24.31 -5.86 12.01
CA VAL A 345 -25.22 -5.36 10.95
C VAL A 345 -25.00 -6.00 9.58
N GLY A 346 -24.07 -6.95 9.48
CA GLY A 346 -23.65 -7.55 8.22
C GLY A 346 -22.65 -6.70 7.44
N SER A 347 -21.86 -7.33 6.59
CA SER A 347 -20.76 -6.65 5.85
C SER A 347 -21.27 -5.60 4.87
N HIS A 348 -22.37 -5.87 4.16
CA HIS A 348 -22.96 -4.92 3.23
C HIS A 348 -23.36 -3.60 3.91
N THR A 349 -24.09 -3.67 5.04
CA THR A 349 -24.47 -2.48 5.79
C THR A 349 -23.26 -1.80 6.44
N ALA A 350 -22.31 -2.56 6.99
CA ALA A 350 -21.12 -2.02 7.61
C ALA A 350 -20.25 -1.21 6.61
N MET A 351 -20.24 -1.59 5.33
CA MET A 351 -19.51 -0.86 4.29
C MET A 351 -19.99 0.58 4.09
N THR A 352 -21.18 0.98 4.59
CA THR A 352 -21.64 2.39 4.55
C THR A 352 -20.73 3.33 5.34
N VAL A 353 -19.83 2.83 6.16
CA VAL A 353 -18.75 3.62 6.79
C VAL A 353 -17.74 4.15 5.76
N VAL A 354 -17.58 3.50 4.60
CA VAL A 354 -16.65 3.94 3.56
C VAL A 354 -17.03 5.32 2.99
N PRO A 355 -18.27 5.58 2.57
CA PRO A 355 -18.71 6.94 2.22
C PRO A 355 -18.43 7.98 3.32
N LEU A 356 -18.60 7.62 4.60
CA LEU A 356 -18.29 8.52 5.70
C LEU A 356 -16.79 8.87 5.73
N PHE A 357 -15.90 7.89 5.56
CA PHE A 357 -14.46 8.15 5.45
C PHE A 357 -14.14 9.06 4.27
N VAL A 358 -14.78 8.85 3.11
CA VAL A 358 -14.60 9.70 1.93
C VAL A 358 -15.05 11.13 2.20
N LEU A 359 -16.21 11.33 2.81
CA LEU A 359 -16.73 12.66 3.15
C LEU A 359 -15.85 13.39 4.16
N LEU A 360 -15.35 12.67 5.19
CA LEU A 360 -14.43 13.21 6.19
C LEU A 360 -13.08 13.61 5.54
N ALA A 361 -12.56 12.79 4.63
CA ALA A 361 -11.36 13.11 3.88
C ALA A 361 -11.56 14.34 2.99
N ALA A 362 -12.66 14.40 2.24
CA ALA A 362 -12.99 15.53 1.38
C ALA A 362 -13.18 16.82 2.17
N ALA A 363 -13.88 16.77 3.32
CA ALA A 363 -14.01 17.90 4.24
C ALA A 363 -12.66 18.35 4.80
N GLY A 364 -11.78 17.40 5.15
CA GLY A 364 -10.42 17.68 5.58
C GLY A 364 -9.59 18.41 4.51
N VAL A 365 -9.74 18.04 3.23
CA VAL A 365 -9.11 18.76 2.12
C VAL A 365 -9.70 20.17 1.97
N ALA A 366 -11.02 20.29 1.95
CA ALA A 366 -11.71 21.57 1.72
C ALA A 366 -11.47 22.61 2.82
N THR A 367 -11.33 22.16 4.07
CA THR A 367 -11.17 23.05 5.24
C THR A 367 -9.73 23.40 5.58
N THR A 368 -8.75 22.77 4.95
CA THR A 368 -7.34 23.05 5.18
C THR A 368 -6.79 23.97 4.10
N ARG A 369 -6.05 25.01 4.50
CA ARG A 369 -5.38 25.92 3.56
C ARG A 369 -4.45 25.12 2.63
N ARG A 370 -4.28 25.60 1.39
CA ARG A 370 -3.32 25.00 0.45
C ARG A 370 -1.92 25.04 1.06
N PRO A 371 -1.10 23.95 0.93
CA PRO A 371 0.29 24.03 1.36
C PRO A 371 0.97 25.18 0.60
N PRO A 372 1.91 25.88 1.25
CA PRO A 372 2.76 26.84 0.54
C PRO A 372 3.33 26.11 -0.69
N SER A 373 3.18 26.72 -1.86
CA SER A 373 3.78 26.16 -3.08
C SER A 373 5.23 25.83 -2.74
N ALA A 374 5.65 24.59 -2.98
CA ALA A 374 7.05 24.24 -2.84
C ALA A 374 7.82 25.30 -3.61
N VAL A 375 8.64 26.08 -2.91
CA VAL A 375 9.50 27.07 -3.52
C VAL A 375 10.21 26.30 -4.60
N SER A 376 9.96 26.64 -5.86
CA SER A 376 10.76 26.21 -6.98
C SER A 376 12.19 26.44 -6.50
N VAL A 377 12.91 25.34 -6.22
CA VAL A 377 14.34 25.44 -6.01
C VAL A 377 14.82 26.06 -7.31
N ALA A 378 15.08 27.35 -7.26
CA ALA A 378 15.61 28.08 -8.38
C ALA A 378 16.85 27.26 -8.78
N VAL A 379 16.74 26.60 -9.92
CA VAL A 379 17.90 26.05 -10.60
C VAL A 379 18.76 27.27 -10.80
N GLY A 380 19.80 27.41 -9.97
CA GLY A 380 20.76 28.48 -10.10
C GLY A 380 21.19 28.52 -11.56
N PRO A 381 21.51 29.69 -12.11
CA PRO A 381 21.93 29.80 -13.49
C PRO A 381 23.01 28.72 -13.74
N PRO A 382 22.99 28.04 -14.89
CA PRO A 382 23.99 27.03 -15.21
C PRO A 382 25.34 27.66 -14.99
N LEU A 383 26.21 27.01 -14.18
CA LEU A 383 27.59 27.43 -13.99
C LEU A 383 28.19 27.63 -15.39
N PRO A 384 28.83 28.76 -15.68
CA PRO A 384 29.44 28.99 -16.96
C PRO A 384 30.44 27.82 -17.19
N ILE A 385 30.18 27.06 -18.25
CA ILE A 385 31.13 26.06 -18.72
C ILE A 385 32.35 26.85 -19.15
N GLY A 386 33.36 26.94 -18.29
CA GLY A 386 34.67 27.43 -18.67
C GLY A 386 35.22 26.49 -19.73
N ILE A 387 35.19 26.93 -20.98
CA ILE A 387 36.00 26.33 -22.05
C ILE A 387 37.42 26.68 -21.70
N GLY A 388 38.06 25.85 -20.87
CA GLY A 388 39.46 25.91 -20.60
C GLY A 388 40.23 25.45 -21.85
N ASP A 389 41.06 26.30 -22.36
CA ASP A 389 41.99 26.09 -23.45
C ASP A 389 42.71 24.74 -23.35
N VAL A 390 42.53 23.90 -24.35
CA VAL A 390 43.39 22.75 -24.60
C VAL A 390 44.58 23.29 -25.38
N PRO A 391 45.82 23.26 -24.87
CA PRO A 391 46.99 23.56 -25.70
C PRO A 391 47.23 22.43 -26.71
N ILE A 392 47.56 22.83 -27.94
CA ILE A 392 47.91 22.02 -29.09
C ILE A 392 49.09 21.10 -28.79
#